data_0443352aa0caa977990c9e833e19ac4d
#
_entry.id   0443352aa0caa977990c9e833e19ac4d
#
_cell.length_a   1.000
_cell.length_b   1.000
_cell.length_c   1.000
_cell.angle_alpha   90.00
_cell.angle_beta   90.00
_cell.angle_gamma   90.00
#
_symmetry.space_group_name_H-M   'P 1'
#
loop_
_entity.id
_entity.type
_entity.pdbx_description
1 polymer ?
#
loop_
_entity_poly.entity_id
_entity_poly.type
_entity_poly.pdbx_seq_one_letter_code
_entity_poly.pdbx_strand_id
1 'polypeptide(L)'
;MAGSVWVVQTTLPGDWIEPLAGQWCATLVESELAACVQRNRVTSVFRWEGSIESSEEWRIQIKTSESRKDGLIALILKEHPYETPQITAWKAESSDGYA
;
A
#
# COMPACT_ATOMS: atom_id res chain seq x y z
N MET A 1 9.46 19.72 -11.58
CA MET A 1 10.00 19.27 -10.29
C MET A 1 11.13 18.28 -10.53
N ALA A 2 12.21 18.39 -9.78
CA ALA A 2 13.39 17.56 -9.99
C ALA A 2 13.45 16.31 -9.10
N GLY A 3 12.66 16.26 -8.04
CA GLY A 3 12.62 15.12 -7.16
C GLY A 3 11.67 14.04 -7.65
N SER A 4 11.83 12.85 -7.09
CA SER A 4 10.90 11.75 -7.35
C SER A 4 10.75 10.87 -6.12
N VAL A 5 9.60 10.23 -6.02
CA VAL A 5 9.32 9.21 -5.02
C VAL A 5 8.65 8.04 -5.71
N TRP A 6 8.72 6.86 -5.09
CA TRP A 6 7.93 5.73 -5.53
C TRP A 6 6.66 5.65 -4.70
N VAL A 7 5.57 5.36 -5.36
CA VAL A 7 4.28 5.09 -4.70
C VAL A 7 4.01 3.61 -4.85
N VAL A 8 3.80 2.95 -3.71
CA VAL A 8 3.42 1.53 -3.68
C VAL A 8 2.01 1.46 -3.12
N GLN A 9 1.13 0.73 -3.79
CA GLN A 9 -0.26 0.65 -3.38
C GLN A 9 -0.69 -0.79 -3.20
N THR A 10 -1.45 -1.03 -2.13
CA THR A 10 -2.08 -2.33 -1.85
C THR A 10 -3.44 -2.09 -1.20
N THR A 11 -4.17 -3.18 -0.96
CA THR A 11 -5.43 -3.14 -0.23
C THR A 11 -5.38 -4.12 0.92
N LEU A 12 -6.17 -3.85 1.95
CA LEU A 12 -6.33 -4.72 3.12
C LEU A 12 -7.82 -5.04 3.29
N PRO A 13 -8.15 -6.14 4.00
CA PRO A 13 -9.55 -6.53 4.20
C PRO A 13 -10.39 -5.42 4.83
N GLY A 14 -11.56 -5.18 4.26
CA GLY A 14 -12.45 -4.13 4.73
C GLY A 14 -13.05 -4.41 6.10
N ASP A 15 -13.05 -5.66 6.55
CA ASP A 15 -13.53 -6.03 7.88
C ASP A 15 -12.48 -5.80 8.97
N TRP A 16 -11.26 -5.43 8.60
CA TRP A 16 -10.28 -5.00 9.60
C TRP A 16 -10.76 -3.70 10.24
N ILE A 17 -10.76 -3.67 11.56
CA ILE A 17 -11.09 -2.45 12.31
C ILE A 17 -9.94 -1.44 12.18
N GLU A 18 -10.25 -0.18 12.36
CA GLU A 18 -9.28 0.93 12.22
C GLU A 18 -7.97 0.69 12.98
N PRO A 19 -7.97 0.29 14.26
CA PRO A 19 -6.71 0.06 14.98
C PRO A 19 -5.84 -1.03 14.35
N LEU A 20 -6.43 -2.07 13.78
CA LEU A 20 -5.68 -3.13 13.14
C LEU A 20 -5.04 -2.66 11.84
N ALA A 21 -5.82 -1.96 11.00
CA ALA A 21 -5.29 -1.38 9.77
C ALA A 21 -4.18 -0.37 10.08
N GLY A 22 -4.38 0.47 11.09
CA GLY A 22 -3.39 1.45 11.53
C GLY A 22 -2.11 0.80 12.03
N GLN A 23 -2.22 -0.28 12.80
CA GLN A 23 -1.04 -1.01 13.29
C GLN A 23 -0.26 -1.62 12.13
N TRP A 24 -0.94 -2.21 11.17
CA TRP A 24 -0.28 -2.77 9.99
C TRP A 24 0.49 -1.69 9.23
N CYS A 25 -0.13 -0.51 9.03
CA CYS A 25 0.54 0.62 8.38
C CYS A 25 1.75 1.11 9.18
N ALA A 26 1.63 1.16 10.52
CA ALA A 26 2.72 1.61 11.37
C ALA A 26 3.96 0.70 11.27
N THR A 27 3.76 -0.61 11.12
CA THR A 27 4.90 -1.53 10.99
C THR A 27 5.73 -1.24 9.75
N LEU A 28 5.12 -0.75 8.67
CA LEU A 28 5.85 -0.40 7.45
C LEU A 28 6.75 0.82 7.67
N VAL A 29 6.25 1.81 8.42
CA VAL A 29 7.05 3.00 8.74
C VAL A 29 8.16 2.64 9.72
N GLU A 30 7.86 1.82 10.72
CA GLU A 30 8.84 1.36 11.72
C GLU A 30 9.98 0.56 11.09
N SER A 31 9.72 -0.13 9.98
CA SER A 31 10.74 -0.88 9.25
C SER A 31 11.78 0.00 8.57
N GLU A 32 11.52 1.31 8.47
CA GLU A 32 12.32 2.29 7.74
C GLU A 32 12.31 2.09 6.22
N LEU A 33 11.46 1.20 5.70
CA LEU A 33 11.30 0.99 4.27
C LEU A 33 10.23 1.90 3.66
N ALA A 34 9.38 2.50 4.50
CA ALA A 34 8.35 3.42 4.06
C ALA A 34 8.52 4.77 4.77
N ALA A 35 8.43 5.86 4.01
CA ALA A 35 8.50 7.20 4.57
C ALA A 35 7.14 7.67 5.07
N CYS A 36 6.08 7.28 4.38
CA CYS A 36 4.72 7.73 4.68
C CYS A 36 3.73 6.66 4.22
N VAL A 37 2.74 6.37 5.03
CA VAL A 37 1.67 5.44 4.71
C VAL A 37 0.34 6.13 4.94
N GLN A 38 -0.49 6.14 3.93
CA GLN A 38 -1.83 6.73 3.99
C GLN A 38 -2.87 5.67 3.69
N ARG A 39 -4.02 5.75 4.35
CA ARG A 39 -5.10 4.78 4.16
C ARG A 39 -6.45 5.47 4.06
N ASN A 40 -7.32 4.89 3.25
CA ASN A 40 -8.72 5.29 3.17
C ASN A 40 -9.56 4.09 2.77
N ARG A 41 -10.87 4.19 3.00
CA ARG A 41 -11.82 3.14 2.63
C ARG A 41 -12.19 3.28 1.17
N VAL A 42 -12.29 2.15 0.47
CA VAL A 42 -12.77 2.10 -0.92
C VAL A 42 -13.73 0.92 -1.08
N THR A 43 -14.57 0.98 -2.10
CA THR A 43 -15.34 -0.17 -2.55
C THR A 43 -14.69 -0.69 -3.81
N SER A 44 -14.26 -1.95 -3.79
CA SER A 44 -13.64 -2.60 -4.94
C SER A 44 -14.67 -3.44 -5.66
N VAL A 45 -14.75 -3.30 -6.98
CA VAL A 45 -15.62 -4.11 -7.84
C VAL A 45 -14.71 -4.91 -8.76
N PHE A 46 -14.83 -6.22 -8.75
CA PHE A 46 -13.91 -7.10 -9.46
C PHE A 46 -14.60 -8.38 -9.89
N ARG A 47 -13.95 -9.10 -10.79
CA ARG A 47 -14.43 -10.41 -11.23
C ARG A 47 -13.78 -11.50 -10.38
N TRP A 48 -14.60 -12.40 -9.87
CA TRP A 48 -14.14 -13.53 -9.07
C TRP A 48 -14.95 -14.77 -9.44
N GLU A 49 -14.26 -15.83 -9.87
CA GLU A 49 -14.86 -17.11 -10.22
C GLU A 49 -16.07 -16.98 -11.15
N GLY A 50 -15.97 -16.14 -12.17
CA GLY A 50 -17.01 -15.95 -13.18
C GLY A 50 -18.12 -14.97 -12.81
N SER A 51 -18.13 -14.43 -11.61
CA SER A 51 -19.11 -13.43 -11.19
C SER A 51 -18.45 -12.09 -10.88
N ILE A 52 -19.28 -11.05 -10.88
CA ILE A 52 -18.87 -9.71 -10.48
C ILE A 52 -19.18 -9.55 -9.01
N GLU A 53 -18.14 -9.25 -8.24
CA GLU A 53 -18.21 -9.09 -6.79
C GLU A 53 -17.91 -7.65 -6.41
N SER A 54 -18.39 -7.26 -5.24
CA SER A 54 -18.12 -5.94 -4.67
C SER A 54 -17.74 -6.13 -3.20
N SER A 55 -16.67 -5.50 -2.76
CA SER A 55 -16.28 -5.58 -1.36
C SER A 55 -15.62 -4.30 -0.89
N GLU A 56 -15.79 -4.00 0.39
CA GLU A 56 -15.12 -2.90 1.04
C GLU A 56 -13.68 -3.30 1.35
N GLU A 57 -12.77 -2.36 1.13
CA GLU A 57 -11.36 -2.57 1.44
C GLU A 57 -10.72 -1.30 1.97
N TRP A 58 -9.62 -1.45 2.69
CA TRP A 58 -8.71 -0.36 2.97
C TRP A 58 -7.75 -0.21 1.80
N ARG A 59 -7.65 0.98 1.23
CA ARG A 59 -6.61 1.27 0.23
C ARG A 59 -5.43 1.88 0.95
N ILE A 60 -4.24 1.32 0.74
CA ILE A 60 -3.01 1.75 1.38
C ILE A 60 -2.08 2.30 0.32
N GLN A 61 -1.70 3.57 0.45
CA GLN A 61 -0.72 4.20 -0.41
C GLN A 61 0.53 4.52 0.40
N ILE A 62 1.67 4.13 -0.13
CA ILE A 62 2.94 4.17 0.58
C ILE A 62 3.94 4.92 -0.27
N LYS A 63 4.62 5.92 0.30
CA LYS A 63 5.70 6.63 -0.38
C LYS A 63 7.03 6.12 0.13
N THR A 64 7.97 5.90 -0.79
CA THR A 64 9.29 5.41 -0.45
C THR A 64 10.30 5.86 -1.51
N SER A 65 11.58 5.66 -1.24
CA SER A 65 12.65 5.93 -2.19
C SER A 65 12.84 4.76 -3.15
N GLU A 66 13.50 5.03 -4.27
CA GLU A 66 13.84 3.99 -5.25
C GLU A 66 14.70 2.89 -4.61
N SER A 67 15.65 3.26 -3.76
CA SER A 67 16.54 2.29 -3.13
C SER A 67 15.84 1.35 -2.13
N ARG A 68 14.69 1.77 -1.60
CA ARG A 68 13.95 1.00 -0.59
C ARG A 68 12.71 0.32 -1.14
N LYS A 69 12.30 0.66 -2.36
CA LYS A 69 11.06 0.16 -2.95
C LYS A 69 10.98 -1.36 -2.99
N ASP A 70 12.02 -2.03 -3.45
CA ASP A 70 11.98 -3.49 -3.58
C ASP A 70 11.92 -4.18 -2.22
N GLY A 71 12.66 -3.67 -1.24
CA GLY A 71 12.57 -4.18 0.14
C GLY A 71 11.19 -3.97 0.75
N LEU A 72 10.57 -2.84 0.47
CA LEU A 72 9.21 -2.55 0.93
C LEU A 72 8.21 -3.53 0.32
N ILE A 73 8.28 -3.77 -0.98
CA ILE A 73 7.38 -4.72 -1.65
C ILE A 73 7.56 -6.12 -1.06
N ALA A 74 8.78 -6.54 -0.80
CA ALA A 74 9.06 -7.84 -0.19
C ALA A 74 8.44 -7.94 1.21
N LEU A 75 8.54 -6.87 2.01
CA LEU A 75 7.93 -6.83 3.34
C LEU A 75 6.40 -6.90 3.25
N ILE A 76 5.80 -6.15 2.34
CA ILE A 76 4.35 -6.18 2.14
C ILE A 76 3.89 -7.59 1.76
N LEU A 77 4.58 -8.25 0.85
CA LEU A 77 4.25 -9.63 0.47
C LEU A 77 4.30 -10.59 1.65
N LYS A 78 5.31 -10.42 2.50
CA LYS A 78 5.48 -11.26 3.69
C LYS A 78 4.37 -11.05 4.72
N GLU A 79 3.97 -9.80 4.94
CA GLU A 79 3.04 -9.43 6.01
C GLU A 79 1.59 -9.34 5.54
N HIS A 80 1.30 -9.55 4.27
CA HIS A 80 -0.03 -9.36 3.72
C HIS A 80 -0.98 -10.48 4.12
N PRO A 81 -2.23 -10.15 4.53
CA PRO A 81 -3.21 -11.19 4.91
C PRO A 81 -3.78 -11.95 3.71
N TYR A 82 -3.72 -11.40 2.50
CA TYR A 82 -4.19 -12.11 1.30
C TYR A 82 -3.10 -13.03 0.77
N GLU A 83 -3.51 -14.17 0.23
CA GLU A 83 -2.59 -15.09 -0.42
C GLU A 83 -1.99 -14.48 -1.69
N THR A 84 -2.84 -13.80 -2.47
CA THR A 84 -2.41 -13.12 -3.71
C THR A 84 -2.85 -11.67 -3.66
N PRO A 85 -2.08 -10.79 -2.97
CA PRO A 85 -2.46 -9.40 -2.82
C PRO A 85 -2.24 -8.60 -4.10
N GLN A 86 -3.05 -7.56 -4.29
CA GLN A 86 -2.77 -6.53 -5.27
C GLN A 86 -1.62 -5.67 -4.74
N ILE A 87 -0.53 -5.60 -5.48
CA ILE A 87 0.56 -4.68 -5.17
C ILE A 87 0.96 -4.02 -6.49
N THR A 88 0.77 -2.72 -6.56
CA THR A 88 1.16 -1.92 -7.72
C THR A 88 2.13 -0.84 -7.29
N ALA A 89 3.01 -0.43 -8.18
CA ALA A 89 4.00 0.59 -7.86
C ALA A 89 4.28 1.45 -9.09
N TRP A 90 4.51 2.74 -8.84
CA TRP A 90 4.87 3.67 -9.91
C TRP A 90 5.74 4.78 -9.34
N LYS A 91 6.51 5.38 -10.25
CA LYS A 91 7.38 6.51 -9.90
C LYS A 91 6.61 7.81 -10.11
N ALA A 92 6.63 8.67 -9.12
CA ALA A 92 5.96 9.96 -9.16
C ALA A 92 6.96 11.09 -9.06
N GLU A 93 6.71 12.17 -9.78
CA GLU A 93 7.47 13.40 -9.60
C GLU A 93 7.13 14.01 -8.26
N SER A 94 8.12 14.58 -7.61
CA SER A 94 7.98 15.18 -6.29
C SER A 94 8.77 16.47 -6.20
N SER A 95 8.33 17.34 -5.30
CA SER A 95 9.17 18.48 -4.91
C SER A 95 10.46 17.97 -4.29
N ASP A 96 11.55 18.71 -4.46
CA ASP A 96 12.85 18.31 -3.91
C ASP A 96 12.82 18.15 -2.40
N GLY A 97 12.10 19.03 -1.71
CA GLY A 97 12.03 18.99 -0.27
C GLY A 97 11.31 17.75 0.27
N TYR A 98 10.39 17.17 -0.50
CA TYR A 98 9.68 15.96 -0.10
C TYR A 98 10.43 14.68 -0.49
N ALA A 99 11.11 14.73 -1.61
CA ALA A 99 11.92 13.60 -2.05
C ALA A 99 13.16 13.40 -1.14
#